data_8589712d9f89f507bac8940d6b1dac52
#
_entry.id   8589712d9f89f507bac8940d6b1dac52
#
_cell.length_a   1.000
_cell.length_b   1.000
_cell.length_c   1.000
_cell.angle_alpha   90.00
_cell.angle_beta   90.00
_cell.angle_gamma   90.00
#
_symmetry.space_group_name_H-M   'P 1'
#
loop_
_entity.id
_entity.type
_entity.pdbx_description
1 polymer ?
#
loop_
_entity_poly.entity_id
_entity_poly.type
_entity_poly.pdbx_seq_one_letter_code
_entity_poly.pdbx_strand_id
1 'polypeptide(L)'
;YVGSVSGAKADKSQVFEYELGESGTPIITKAPLTMECSVVDTYNTQGFESFICTIDNTYVEEEHLNEAGKINYGTLKPVLFEFPTYEYLRTGDVIGKCLSFKK
;
A
#
# COMPACT_ATOMS: atom_id res chain seq x y z
N TYR A 1 5.82 10.71 9.28
CA TYR A 1 7.17 11.29 9.38
C TYR A 1 7.94 11.19 8.06
N VAL A 2 8.02 9.99 7.49
CA VAL A 2 8.84 9.78 6.28
C VAL A 2 8.42 10.64 5.09
N GLY A 3 7.14 10.99 5.00
CA GLY A 3 6.63 11.85 3.94
C GLY A 3 6.82 13.34 4.21
N SER A 4 7.15 13.72 5.44
CA SER A 4 7.32 15.13 5.82
C SER A 4 8.77 15.60 5.82
N VAL A 5 9.72 14.70 5.61
CA VAL A 5 11.16 15.00 5.61
C VAL A 5 11.76 14.53 4.29
N SER A 6 12.60 15.38 3.68
CA SER A 6 13.31 15.02 2.44
C SER A 6 14.35 13.92 2.70
N GLY A 7 14.42 12.94 1.79
CA GLY A 7 15.48 11.93 1.81
C GLY A 7 16.88 12.49 1.70
N ALA A 8 17.04 13.71 1.16
CA ALA A 8 18.32 14.40 1.10
C ALA A 8 18.77 14.94 2.47
N LYS A 9 17.84 15.07 3.44
CA LYS A 9 18.11 15.61 4.77
C LYS A 9 18.12 14.56 5.87
N ALA A 10 17.53 13.39 5.63
CA ALA A 10 17.45 12.32 6.62
C ALA A 10 17.58 10.96 5.96
N ASP A 11 18.27 10.05 6.64
CA ASP A 11 18.35 8.66 6.22
C ASP A 11 17.10 7.93 6.69
N LYS A 12 16.16 7.75 5.77
CA LYS A 12 14.87 7.11 6.08
C LYS A 12 14.96 5.59 6.21
N SER A 13 16.07 4.98 5.78
CA SER A 13 16.24 3.52 5.90
C SER A 13 16.30 3.05 7.36
N GLN A 14 16.56 3.98 8.29
CA GLN A 14 16.62 3.67 9.72
C GLN A 14 15.29 3.81 10.45
N VAL A 15 14.24 4.29 9.78
CA VAL A 15 12.95 4.58 10.42
C VAL A 15 12.20 3.30 10.76
N PHE A 16 12.22 2.31 9.86
CA PHE A 16 11.50 1.05 10.04
C PHE A 16 12.43 -0.15 9.93
N GLU A 17 12.13 -1.18 10.70
CA GLU A 17 12.76 -2.48 10.48
C GLU A 17 12.20 -3.09 9.20
N TYR A 18 13.06 -3.78 8.46
CA TYR A 18 12.65 -4.43 7.22
C TYR A 18 13.41 -5.75 7.03
N GLU A 19 12.84 -6.60 6.19
CA GLU A 19 13.48 -7.83 5.72
C GLU A 19 13.35 -7.88 4.20
N LEU A 20 14.10 -8.76 3.55
CA LEU A 20 14.02 -8.90 2.09
C LEU A 20 12.96 -9.92 1.72
N GLY A 21 12.09 -9.56 0.76
CA GLY A 21 11.08 -10.46 0.22
C GLY A 21 11.66 -11.40 -0.85
N GLU A 22 10.80 -12.19 -1.47
CA GLU A 22 11.21 -13.16 -2.50
C GLU A 22 11.92 -12.51 -3.68
N SER A 23 11.51 -11.30 -4.06
CA SER A 23 12.13 -10.55 -5.15
C SER A 23 13.37 -9.75 -4.72
N GLY A 24 13.78 -9.87 -3.46
CA GLY A 24 14.92 -9.13 -2.93
C GLY A 24 14.63 -7.69 -2.57
N THR A 25 13.38 -7.27 -2.58
CA THR A 25 12.95 -5.92 -2.19
C THR A 25 12.78 -5.82 -0.68
N PRO A 26 13.02 -4.63 -0.07
CA PRO A 26 12.79 -4.46 1.36
C PRO A 26 11.29 -4.50 1.68
N ILE A 27 10.95 -5.25 2.72
CA ILE A 27 9.59 -5.33 3.25
C ILE A 27 9.63 -4.76 4.67
N ILE A 28 8.85 -3.72 4.92
CA ILE A 28 8.74 -3.13 6.25
C ILE A 28 7.96 -4.11 7.14
N THR A 29 8.60 -4.62 8.20
CA THR A 29 8.02 -5.70 9.01
C THR A 29 6.73 -5.30 9.73
N LYS A 30 6.53 -4.02 10.01
CA LYS A 30 5.32 -3.51 10.67
C LYS A 30 4.17 -3.23 9.71
N ALA A 31 4.41 -3.26 8.41
CA ALA A 31 3.35 -3.00 7.43
C ALA A 31 2.37 -4.18 7.39
N PRO A 32 1.07 -3.94 7.55
CA PRO A 32 0.10 -5.03 7.54
C PRO A 32 -0.12 -5.65 6.18
N LEU A 33 0.18 -4.92 5.12
CA LEU A 33 0.12 -5.41 3.74
C LEU A 33 1.26 -4.80 2.94
N THR A 34 1.94 -5.62 2.16
CA THR A 34 3.04 -5.19 1.29
C THR A 34 2.90 -5.84 -0.07
N MET A 35 3.10 -5.05 -1.11
CA MET A 35 3.15 -5.56 -2.49
C MET A 35 4.56 -5.38 -3.03
N GLU A 36 5.15 -6.46 -3.54
CA GLU A 36 6.39 -6.39 -4.31
C GLU A 36 6.03 -6.26 -5.77
N CYS A 37 6.60 -5.26 -6.42
CA CYS A 37 6.26 -4.92 -7.79
C CYS A 37 7.50 -4.84 -8.66
N SER A 38 7.31 -5.08 -9.97
CA SER A 38 8.34 -4.86 -10.98
C SER A 38 7.89 -3.73 -11.89
N VAL A 39 8.76 -2.75 -12.12
CA VAL A 39 8.47 -1.64 -13.03
C VAL A 39 8.52 -2.17 -14.47
N VAL A 40 7.43 -2.03 -15.20
CA VAL A 40 7.35 -2.45 -16.61
C VAL A 40 7.31 -1.27 -17.57
N ASP A 41 6.95 -0.08 -17.09
CA ASP A 41 6.94 1.13 -17.91
C ASP A 41 7.05 2.36 -17.02
N THR A 42 7.51 3.46 -17.59
CA THR A 42 7.62 4.74 -16.90
C THR A 42 7.06 5.83 -17.77
N TYR A 43 6.28 6.72 -17.18
CA TYR A 43 5.68 7.84 -17.88
C TYR A 43 6.02 9.14 -17.16
N ASN A 44 6.61 10.08 -17.91
CA ASN A 44 7.07 11.35 -17.36
C ASN A 44 6.20 12.49 -17.88
N THR A 45 5.56 13.25 -16.98
CA THR A 45 4.80 14.45 -17.34
C THR A 45 5.05 15.55 -16.33
N GLN A 46 5.31 16.76 -16.82
CA GLN A 46 5.37 17.99 -16.02
C GLN A 46 6.21 17.84 -14.73
N GLY A 47 7.34 17.15 -14.83
CA GLY A 47 8.23 16.96 -13.70
C GLY A 47 7.87 15.82 -12.76
N PHE A 48 6.84 15.04 -13.08
CA PHE A 48 6.45 13.85 -12.32
C PHE A 48 6.79 12.59 -13.10
N GLU A 49 7.23 11.57 -12.36
CA GLU A 49 7.43 10.24 -12.91
C GLU A 49 6.33 9.32 -12.41
N SER A 50 5.69 8.59 -13.33
CA SER A 50 4.69 7.57 -12.99
C SER A 50 5.23 6.22 -13.42
N PHE A 51 5.24 5.28 -12.49
CA PHE A 51 5.72 3.92 -12.74
C PHE A 51 4.54 2.99 -12.90
N ILE A 52 4.55 2.25 -14.01
CA ILE A 52 3.56 1.19 -14.26
C ILE A 52 4.22 -0.11 -13.87
N CYS A 53 3.60 -0.84 -12.96
CA CYS A 53 4.21 -2.02 -12.36
C CYS A 53 3.29 -3.23 -12.44
N THR A 54 3.91 -4.41 -12.52
CA THR A 54 3.21 -5.65 -12.20
C THR A 54 3.34 -5.92 -10.70
N ILE A 55 2.33 -6.52 -10.11
CA ILE A 55 2.38 -6.96 -8.72
C ILE A 55 2.84 -8.42 -8.73
N ASP A 56 4.06 -8.65 -8.26
CA ASP A 56 4.66 -9.98 -8.30
C ASP A 56 4.31 -10.80 -7.07
N ASN A 57 4.31 -10.19 -5.91
CA ASN A 57 3.98 -10.84 -4.64
C ASN A 57 3.19 -9.88 -3.75
N THR A 58 2.26 -10.43 -2.97
CA THR A 58 1.52 -9.67 -1.96
C THR A 58 1.65 -10.40 -0.63
N TYR A 59 2.08 -9.68 0.39
CA TYR A 59 2.24 -10.19 1.75
C TYR A 59 1.23 -9.51 2.66
N VAL A 60 0.53 -10.28 3.45
CA VAL A 60 -0.44 -9.75 4.42
C VAL A 60 -0.30 -10.50 5.73
N GLU A 61 -0.47 -9.78 6.85
CA GLU A 61 -0.46 -10.38 8.18
C GLU A 61 -1.65 -11.34 8.33
N GLU A 62 -1.41 -12.51 8.93
CA GLU A 62 -2.45 -13.54 9.09
C GLU A 62 -3.70 -13.02 9.81
N GLU A 63 -3.53 -12.10 10.76
CA GLU A 63 -4.65 -11.51 11.51
C GLU A 63 -5.62 -10.73 10.63
N HIS A 64 -5.20 -10.37 9.41
CA HIS A 64 -6.01 -9.63 8.45
C HIS A 64 -6.57 -10.53 7.35
N LEU A 65 -6.47 -11.84 7.51
CA LEU A 65 -7.10 -12.81 6.61
C LEU A 65 -8.38 -13.35 7.24
N ASN A 66 -9.42 -13.53 6.41
CA ASN A 66 -10.64 -14.20 6.85
C ASN A 66 -10.50 -15.71 6.70
N GLU A 67 -11.53 -16.47 7.07
CA GLU A 67 -11.52 -17.93 7.00
C GLU A 67 -11.32 -18.48 5.58
N ALA A 68 -11.70 -17.70 4.56
CA ALA A 68 -11.52 -18.07 3.15
C ALA A 68 -10.12 -17.71 2.62
N GLY A 69 -9.23 -17.18 3.45
CA GLY A 69 -7.89 -16.74 3.05
C GLY A 69 -7.88 -15.43 2.26
N LYS A 70 -8.94 -14.64 2.36
CA LYS A 70 -9.06 -13.34 1.71
C LYS A 70 -8.81 -12.21 2.72
N ILE A 71 -8.46 -11.04 2.22
CA ILE A 71 -8.22 -9.89 3.08
C ILE A 71 -9.52 -9.46 3.77
N ASN A 72 -9.45 -9.32 5.08
CA ASN A 72 -10.55 -8.80 5.88
C ASN A 72 -10.37 -7.29 6.05
N TYR A 73 -11.13 -6.51 5.31
CA TYR A 73 -11.07 -5.05 5.38
C TYR A 73 -11.76 -4.47 6.63
N GLY A 74 -12.39 -5.31 7.43
CA GLY A 74 -12.87 -4.91 8.75
C GLY A 74 -11.76 -4.73 9.76
N THR A 75 -10.65 -5.46 9.59
CA THR A 75 -9.46 -5.37 10.44
C THR A 75 -8.32 -4.62 9.75
N LEU A 76 -8.06 -4.92 8.48
CA LEU A 76 -7.13 -4.16 7.65
C LEU A 76 -7.89 -2.96 7.09
N LYS A 77 -7.58 -1.78 7.57
CA LYS A 77 -8.28 -0.55 7.19
C LYS A 77 -7.32 0.40 6.48
N PRO A 78 -7.16 0.27 5.15
CA PRO A 78 -6.30 1.18 4.41
C PRO A 78 -6.80 2.61 4.56
N VAL A 79 -5.88 3.54 4.68
CA VAL A 79 -6.23 4.95 4.74
C VAL A 79 -6.21 5.56 3.36
N LEU A 80 -7.07 6.52 3.14
CA LEU A 80 -7.12 7.35 1.95
C LEU A 80 -6.62 8.74 2.31
N PHE A 81 -5.97 9.39 1.35
CA PHE A 81 -5.54 10.77 1.53
C PHE A 81 -6.43 11.69 0.71
N GLU A 82 -7.04 12.67 1.37
CA GLU A 82 -7.84 13.68 0.71
C GLU A 82 -6.96 14.93 0.53
N PHE A 83 -6.62 15.25 -0.70
CA PHE A 83 -5.61 16.25 -1.02
C PHE A 83 -6.04 17.69 -0.67
N PRO A 84 -7.25 18.16 -1.03
CA PRO A 84 -7.64 19.54 -0.76
C PRO A 84 -7.60 19.93 0.72
N THR A 85 -7.93 19.02 1.62
CA THR A 85 -7.93 19.29 3.06
C THR A 85 -6.71 18.76 3.78
N TYR A 86 -5.83 18.01 3.10
CA TYR A 86 -4.67 17.32 3.69
C TYR A 86 -5.06 16.37 4.82
N GLU A 87 -6.21 15.73 4.68
CA GLU A 87 -6.72 14.82 5.70
C GLU A 87 -6.56 13.36 5.28
N TYR A 88 -6.38 12.49 6.27
CA TYR A 88 -6.41 11.05 6.08
C TYR A 88 -7.78 10.54 6.46
N LEU A 89 -8.37 9.75 5.58
CA LEU A 89 -9.70 9.17 5.77
C LEU A 89 -9.59 7.68 5.98
N ARG A 90 -10.46 7.15 6.82
CA ARG A 90 -10.55 5.72 7.06
C ARG A 90 -11.56 5.10 6.10
N THR A 91 -11.25 3.90 5.62
CA THR A 91 -12.22 3.12 4.85
C THR A 91 -13.36 2.66 5.77
N GLY A 92 -14.56 2.58 5.22
CA GLY A 92 -15.75 2.17 5.97
C GLY A 92 -16.13 0.72 5.73
N ASP A 93 -17.41 0.43 5.94
CA ASP A 93 -17.93 -0.92 5.82
C ASP A 93 -18.10 -1.36 4.37
N VAL A 94 -18.16 -2.67 4.15
CA VAL A 94 -18.54 -3.23 2.85
C VAL A 94 -19.99 -2.86 2.56
N ILE A 95 -20.24 -2.25 1.41
CA ILE A 95 -21.58 -1.80 1.02
C ILE A 95 -22.27 -2.72 0.01
N GLY A 96 -21.57 -3.71 -0.50
CA GLY A 96 -22.13 -4.67 -1.45
C GLY A 96 -21.06 -5.35 -2.27
N LYS A 97 -21.49 -6.27 -3.11
CA LYS A 97 -20.61 -6.98 -4.04
C LYS A 97 -20.80 -6.46 -5.46
N CYS A 98 -19.74 -6.53 -6.25
CA CYS A 98 -19.82 -6.21 -7.66
C CYS A 98 -20.91 -7.06 -8.34
N LEU A 99 -21.64 -6.45 -9.24
CA LEU A 99 -22.75 -7.07 -9.98
C LEU A 99 -23.97 -7.45 -9.13
N SER A 100 -23.98 -7.14 -7.83
CA SER A 100 -25.15 -7.40 -6.97
C SER A 100 -26.10 -6.20 -6.89
N PHE A 101 -25.69 -5.04 -7.39
CA PHE A 101 -26.55 -3.84 -7.39
C PHE A 101 -27.46 -3.86 -8.61
N LYS A 102 -28.76 -3.95 -8.37
CA LYS A 102 -29.78 -3.95 -9.43
C LYS A 102 -30.63 -2.69 -9.34
N LYS A 103 -31.02 -2.19 -10.47
CA LYS A 103 -31.97 -1.09 -10.53
C LYS A 103 -33.40 -1.61 -10.34
#